data_3579d91179d969bb85ca86b67f6f6bb1
#
_entry.id   3579d91179d969bb85ca86b67f6f6bb1
#
_cell.length_a   1.000
_cell.length_b   1.000
_cell.length_c   1.000
_cell.angle_alpha   90.00
_cell.angle_beta   90.00
_cell.angle_gamma   90.00
#
_symmetry.space_group_name_H-M   'P 1'
#
loop_
_entity.id
_entity.type
_entity.pdbx_description
1 polymer ?
#
loop_
_entity_poly.entity_id
_entity_poly.type
_entity_poly.pdbx_seq_one_letter_code
_entity_poly.pdbx_strand_id
1 'polypeptide(L)'
;MVNERRPTPLPRWALAAVALLALLNLLAALAGGLVRLGTLSAGAFGVSGPQAVAQHGALLMAGFFGTLIALERAVALRRGLWVPLLSGLGGLAGWVLGAWSLAALLWGLSALGLSGLYAWAGWRRAMSLPLAIEASGALALLLANLAFGLAQPEAARMGWSAFLVLTIAGERRELTRLLRLPPLAAPVFALLWAGLMGALGLALLAPAQALALWWGLLAALALWLLRFDLARHQWRAAGWAGHTAICLTVGYVWLALAAVAGLMGWPVAWHLLWLGFVMAMVFGHAPIMLPALAGWRPAPTRAALWPLGLLGASLLLRVAGTQGAAPTLLAAAGAAHVLSFALFGAVMVRAVRRGP
;
A
#
# COMPACT_ATOMS: atom_id res chain seq x y z
N MET A 1 18.19 8.17 36.81
CA MET A 1 16.77 8.27 36.38
C MET A 1 16.66 9.40 35.38
N VAL A 2 16.70 9.10 34.07
CA VAL A 2 16.46 10.11 33.03
C VAL A 2 14.97 10.37 33.02
N ASN A 3 14.60 11.61 33.37
CA ASN A 3 13.20 12.06 33.37
C ASN A 3 12.70 12.09 31.91
N GLU A 4 12.20 10.97 31.38
CA GLU A 4 11.62 10.89 30.04
C GLU A 4 10.31 11.70 30.05
N ARG A 5 10.40 12.95 29.67
CA ARG A 5 9.21 13.77 29.34
C ARG A 5 8.39 12.97 28.34
N ARG A 6 7.13 12.66 28.67
CA ARG A 6 6.21 12.00 27.71
C ARG A 6 6.18 12.85 26.45
N PRO A 7 6.46 12.26 25.26
CA PRO A 7 6.46 13.03 24.03
C PRO A 7 5.10 13.69 23.83
N THR A 8 5.13 14.98 23.52
CA THR A 8 3.92 15.77 23.25
C THR A 8 3.14 15.16 22.07
N PRO A 9 1.81 15.13 22.14
CA PRO A 9 1.00 14.64 21.02
C PRO A 9 1.25 15.52 19.78
N LEU A 10 1.29 14.88 18.60
CA LEU A 10 1.43 15.60 17.35
C LEU A 10 0.20 16.52 17.13
N PRO A 11 0.41 17.76 16.61
CA PRO A 11 -0.70 18.71 16.46
C PRO A 11 -1.71 18.23 15.40
N ARG A 12 -2.99 18.25 15.73
CA ARG A 12 -4.07 17.74 14.86
C ARG A 12 -4.10 18.41 13.48
N TRP A 13 -3.83 19.72 13.41
CA TRP A 13 -3.80 20.43 12.14
C TRP A 13 -2.69 19.92 11.22
N ALA A 14 -1.53 19.54 11.76
CA ALA A 14 -0.43 18.98 10.97
C ALA A 14 -0.72 17.57 10.47
N LEU A 15 -1.39 16.74 11.30
CA LEU A 15 -1.88 15.42 10.86
C LEU A 15 -2.89 15.57 9.73
N ALA A 16 -3.84 16.52 9.85
CA ALA A 16 -4.84 16.79 8.80
C ALA A 16 -4.18 17.30 7.51
N ALA A 17 -3.18 18.18 7.59
CA ALA A 17 -2.45 18.68 6.44
C ALA A 17 -1.72 17.55 5.68
N VAL A 18 -1.04 16.65 6.40
CA VAL A 18 -0.37 15.51 5.79
C VAL A 18 -1.38 14.53 5.20
N ALA A 19 -2.51 14.27 5.87
CA ALA A 19 -3.56 13.42 5.34
C ALA A 19 -4.18 14.02 4.06
N LEU A 20 -4.33 15.36 3.99
CA LEU A 20 -4.77 16.05 2.79
C LEU A 20 -3.76 15.88 1.64
N LEU A 21 -2.45 15.98 1.91
CA LEU A 21 -1.42 15.72 0.90
C LEU A 21 -1.50 14.29 0.36
N ALA A 22 -1.71 13.29 1.23
CA ALA A 22 -1.94 11.91 0.80
C ALA A 22 -3.18 11.80 -0.11
N LEU A 23 -4.30 12.41 0.29
CA LEU A 23 -5.54 12.40 -0.50
C LEU A 23 -5.35 13.07 -1.87
N LEU A 24 -4.67 14.21 -1.95
CA LEU A 24 -4.38 14.90 -3.21
C LEU A 24 -3.55 14.02 -4.15
N ASN A 25 -2.53 13.33 -3.64
CA ASN A 25 -1.73 12.38 -4.42
C ASN A 25 -2.57 11.18 -4.91
N LEU A 26 -3.48 10.66 -4.08
CA LEU A 26 -4.42 9.62 -4.49
C LEU A 26 -5.31 10.09 -5.64
N LEU A 27 -5.92 11.27 -5.51
CA LEU A 27 -6.80 11.83 -6.56
C LEU A 27 -6.04 12.07 -7.87
N ALA A 28 -4.81 12.60 -7.80
CA ALA A 28 -3.96 12.78 -8.97
C ALA A 28 -3.58 11.44 -9.63
N ALA A 29 -3.25 10.42 -8.82
CA ALA A 29 -2.94 9.08 -9.31
C ALA A 29 -4.15 8.45 -10.02
N LEU A 30 -5.35 8.55 -9.44
CA LEU A 30 -6.60 8.04 -10.03
C LEU A 30 -6.93 8.79 -11.33
N ALA A 31 -6.84 10.12 -11.33
CA ALA A 31 -7.07 10.94 -12.52
C ALA A 31 -6.08 10.58 -13.65
N GLY A 32 -4.79 10.45 -13.33
CA GLY A 32 -3.77 10.01 -14.30
C GLY A 32 -4.07 8.63 -14.90
N GLY A 33 -4.53 7.70 -14.08
CA GLY A 33 -4.99 6.37 -14.53
C GLY A 33 -6.19 6.45 -15.48
N LEU A 34 -7.19 7.28 -15.17
CA LEU A 34 -8.38 7.48 -16.02
C LEU A 34 -8.06 8.22 -17.35
N VAL A 35 -7.18 9.22 -17.29
CA VAL A 35 -6.68 9.90 -18.53
C VAL A 35 -5.94 8.88 -19.41
N ARG A 36 -5.13 8.01 -18.85
CA ARG A 36 -4.45 6.95 -19.58
C ARG A 36 -5.41 5.98 -20.28
N LEU A 37 -6.60 5.76 -19.71
CA LEU A 37 -7.64 4.90 -20.28
C LEU A 37 -8.57 5.67 -21.24
N GLY A 38 -8.36 6.97 -21.44
CA GLY A 38 -9.21 7.82 -22.27
C GLY A 38 -10.61 8.10 -21.67
N THR A 39 -10.82 7.83 -20.39
CA THR A 39 -12.11 8.06 -19.69
C THR A 39 -12.22 9.47 -19.12
N LEU A 40 -11.10 10.16 -18.96
CA LEU A 40 -11.03 11.59 -18.62
C LEU A 40 -10.20 12.32 -19.67
N SER A 41 -10.55 13.60 -19.92
CA SER A 41 -9.75 14.47 -20.76
C SER A 41 -8.41 14.82 -20.10
N ALA A 42 -7.37 15.01 -20.93
CA ALA A 42 -6.11 15.56 -20.47
C ALA A 42 -6.33 16.92 -19.81
N GLY A 43 -5.71 17.15 -18.63
CA GLY A 43 -5.92 18.36 -17.84
C GLY A 43 -6.94 18.22 -16.71
N ALA A 44 -7.71 17.15 -16.66
CA ALA A 44 -8.59 16.87 -15.52
C ALA A 44 -7.78 16.83 -14.21
N PHE A 45 -8.22 17.56 -13.19
CA PHE A 45 -7.54 17.70 -11.90
C PHE A 45 -6.08 18.21 -11.98
N GLY A 46 -5.74 19.01 -13.01
CA GLY A 46 -4.39 19.53 -13.21
C GLY A 46 -3.37 18.50 -13.72
N VAL A 47 -3.79 17.27 -14.01
CA VAL A 47 -2.95 16.20 -14.59
C VAL A 47 -2.91 16.39 -16.12
N SER A 48 -2.11 17.37 -16.58
CA SER A 48 -2.09 17.78 -17.99
C SER A 48 -0.89 17.27 -18.79
N GLY A 49 0.18 16.86 -18.11
CA GLY A 49 1.39 16.42 -18.81
C GLY A 49 1.40 14.93 -19.11
N PRO A 50 1.97 14.49 -20.25
CA PRO A 50 2.15 13.07 -20.56
C PRO A 50 2.91 12.31 -19.47
N GLN A 51 3.85 12.98 -18.80
CA GLN A 51 4.60 12.41 -17.68
C GLN A 51 3.72 12.15 -16.45
N ALA A 52 2.83 13.08 -16.08
CA ALA A 52 1.93 12.91 -14.95
C ALA A 52 0.98 11.70 -15.17
N VAL A 53 0.50 11.51 -16.38
CA VAL A 53 -0.30 10.34 -16.79
C VAL A 53 0.55 9.05 -16.72
N ALA A 54 1.79 9.09 -17.21
CA ALA A 54 2.70 7.95 -17.17
C ALA A 54 3.08 7.55 -15.74
N GLN A 55 3.23 8.54 -14.85
CA GLN A 55 3.70 8.36 -13.46
C GLN A 55 2.56 8.20 -12.43
N HIS A 56 1.31 7.93 -12.85
CA HIS A 56 0.19 7.73 -11.91
C HIS A 56 0.49 6.63 -10.88
N GLY A 57 1.23 5.57 -11.24
CA GLY A 57 1.68 4.53 -10.33
C GLY A 57 2.65 5.05 -9.25
N ALA A 58 3.62 5.90 -9.62
CA ALA A 58 4.53 6.52 -8.66
C ALA A 58 3.80 7.42 -7.67
N LEU A 59 2.81 8.21 -8.13
CA LEU A 59 1.95 9.03 -7.26
C LEU A 59 1.16 8.17 -6.27
N LEU A 60 0.66 7.02 -6.71
CA LEU A 60 -0.05 6.11 -5.83
C LEU A 60 0.92 5.47 -4.81
N MET A 61 2.08 4.98 -5.26
CA MET A 61 2.99 4.21 -4.42
C MET A 61 3.80 5.09 -3.47
N ALA A 62 4.58 6.03 -4.01
CA ALA A 62 5.42 6.91 -3.21
C ALA A 62 4.62 8.12 -2.67
N GLY A 63 3.79 8.75 -3.49
CA GLY A 63 3.02 9.93 -3.10
C GLY A 63 1.92 9.64 -2.07
N PHE A 64 1.05 8.65 -2.32
CA PHE A 64 -0.06 8.32 -1.42
C PHE A 64 0.35 7.33 -0.33
N PHE A 65 0.74 6.09 -0.69
CA PHE A 65 1.06 5.07 0.31
C PHE A 65 2.30 5.42 1.12
N GLY A 66 3.34 5.98 0.50
CA GLY A 66 4.52 6.48 1.22
C GLY A 66 4.14 7.50 2.28
N THR A 67 3.25 8.45 1.96
CA THR A 67 2.75 9.44 2.92
C THR A 67 1.91 8.79 4.01
N LEU A 68 0.98 7.91 3.66
CA LEU A 68 0.03 7.30 4.60
C LEU A 68 0.75 6.41 5.62
N ILE A 69 1.62 5.52 5.17
CA ILE A 69 2.36 4.58 6.04
C ILE A 69 3.37 5.33 6.92
N ALA A 70 4.06 6.33 6.35
CA ALA A 70 4.96 7.17 7.13
C ALA A 70 4.20 8.02 8.18
N LEU A 71 2.97 8.49 7.88
CA LEU A 71 2.11 9.19 8.83
C LEU A 71 1.69 8.27 9.97
N GLU A 72 1.25 7.06 9.66
CA GLU A 72 0.90 6.05 10.65
C GLU A 72 2.07 5.78 11.60
N ARG A 73 3.27 5.58 11.04
CA ARG A 73 4.48 5.35 11.84
C ARG A 73 4.85 6.57 12.69
N ALA A 74 4.76 7.78 12.13
CA ALA A 74 5.02 9.02 12.86
C ALA A 74 4.05 9.20 14.05
N VAL A 75 2.77 8.86 13.87
CA VAL A 75 1.75 8.89 14.94
C VAL A 75 2.05 7.83 16.00
N ALA A 76 2.35 6.59 15.61
CA ALA A 76 2.68 5.51 16.53
C ALA A 76 3.92 5.80 17.39
N LEU A 77 4.92 6.46 16.82
CA LEU A 77 6.16 6.85 17.50
C LEU A 77 6.11 8.25 18.11
N ARG A 78 5.06 9.04 17.84
CA ARG A 78 4.89 10.45 18.25
C ARG A 78 6.05 11.34 17.83
N ARG A 79 6.63 11.10 16.65
CA ARG A 79 7.78 11.83 16.10
C ARG A 79 7.93 11.65 14.58
N GLY A 80 8.75 12.49 13.97
CA GLY A 80 9.13 12.32 12.57
C GLY A 80 8.05 12.73 11.57
N LEU A 81 7.15 13.69 11.91
CA LEU A 81 6.08 14.14 11.02
C LEU A 81 6.61 14.77 9.72
N TRP A 82 7.88 15.20 9.68
CA TRP A 82 8.53 15.66 8.46
C TRP A 82 8.67 14.55 7.40
N VAL A 83 8.72 13.28 7.83
CA VAL A 83 8.85 12.12 6.92
C VAL A 83 7.65 12.01 5.97
N PRO A 84 6.39 11.86 6.46
CA PRO A 84 5.24 11.84 5.57
C PRO A 84 5.01 13.17 4.86
N LEU A 85 5.40 14.30 5.45
CA LEU A 85 5.32 15.61 4.80
C LEU A 85 6.17 15.65 3.52
N LEU A 86 7.44 15.20 3.59
CA LEU A 86 8.30 15.11 2.40
C LEU A 86 7.71 14.19 1.32
N SER A 87 7.15 13.05 1.70
CA SER A 87 6.52 12.14 0.74
C SER A 87 5.34 12.81 0.01
N GLY A 88 4.44 13.44 0.74
CA GLY A 88 3.29 14.13 0.16
C GLY A 88 3.67 15.33 -0.72
N LEU A 89 4.65 16.14 -0.29
CA LEU A 89 5.19 17.25 -1.09
C LEU A 89 5.93 16.78 -2.34
N GLY A 90 6.61 15.63 -2.27
CA GLY A 90 7.25 15.01 -3.43
C GLY A 90 6.24 14.72 -4.55
N GLY A 91 5.07 14.19 -4.18
CA GLY A 91 4.01 14.00 -5.17
C GLY A 91 3.53 15.32 -5.78
N LEU A 92 3.27 16.36 -4.97
CA LEU A 92 2.88 17.68 -5.49
C LEU A 92 3.97 18.26 -6.42
N ALA A 93 5.26 18.14 -6.07
CA ALA A 93 6.35 18.57 -6.92
C ALA A 93 6.31 17.87 -8.29
N GLY A 94 5.98 16.58 -8.34
CA GLY A 94 5.85 15.82 -9.58
C GLY A 94 4.67 16.29 -10.43
N TRP A 95 3.45 16.19 -9.92
CA TRP A 95 2.28 16.36 -10.77
C TRP A 95 1.82 17.84 -10.93
N VAL A 96 2.09 18.72 -9.96
CA VAL A 96 1.73 20.15 -10.07
C VAL A 96 2.82 20.94 -10.79
N LEU A 97 4.10 20.71 -10.43
CA LEU A 97 5.22 21.48 -10.95
C LEU A 97 5.95 20.78 -12.13
N GLY A 98 5.60 19.52 -12.43
CA GLY A 98 6.34 18.72 -13.41
C GLY A 98 7.77 18.36 -12.98
N ALA A 99 8.14 18.62 -11.72
CA ALA A 99 9.52 18.50 -11.19
C ALA A 99 9.78 17.06 -10.67
N TRP A 100 9.79 16.08 -11.56
CA TRP A 100 9.90 14.66 -11.20
C TRP A 100 11.23 14.27 -10.53
N SER A 101 12.32 14.96 -10.88
CA SER A 101 13.62 14.77 -10.18
C SER A 101 13.54 15.25 -8.73
N LEU A 102 12.86 16.38 -8.46
CA LEU A 102 12.59 16.85 -7.11
C LEU A 102 11.66 15.89 -6.36
N ALA A 103 10.65 15.36 -7.04
CA ALA A 103 9.78 14.33 -6.46
C ALA A 103 10.58 13.11 -6.02
N ALA A 104 11.45 12.58 -6.88
CA ALA A 104 12.32 11.44 -6.56
C ALA A 104 13.22 11.73 -5.35
N LEU A 105 13.81 12.93 -5.27
CA LEU A 105 14.64 13.35 -4.14
C LEU A 105 13.83 13.40 -2.83
N LEU A 106 12.67 14.05 -2.83
CA LEU A 106 11.81 14.17 -1.64
C LEU A 106 11.28 12.81 -1.19
N TRP A 107 10.90 11.94 -2.11
CA TRP A 107 10.51 10.56 -1.82
C TRP A 107 11.67 9.74 -1.27
N GLY A 108 12.89 9.92 -1.81
CA GLY A 108 14.11 9.28 -1.29
C GLY A 108 14.41 9.71 0.14
N LEU A 109 14.39 11.02 0.42
CA LEU A 109 14.61 11.57 1.77
C LEU A 109 13.52 11.09 2.75
N SER A 110 12.27 11.02 2.31
CA SER A 110 11.17 10.47 3.11
C SER A 110 11.43 9.00 3.44
N ALA A 111 11.79 8.17 2.46
CA ALA A 111 12.07 6.75 2.67
C ALA A 111 13.27 6.52 3.60
N LEU A 112 14.32 7.34 3.48
CA LEU A 112 15.45 7.33 4.40
C LEU A 112 15.02 7.71 5.82
N GLY A 113 14.17 8.73 5.95
CA GLY A 113 13.59 9.12 7.23
C GLY A 113 12.72 8.02 7.85
N LEU A 114 11.90 7.34 7.04
CA LEU A 114 11.09 6.20 7.50
C LEU A 114 11.97 5.04 7.98
N SER A 115 13.03 4.71 7.23
CA SER A 115 14.03 3.72 7.65
C SER A 115 14.69 4.10 8.96
N GLY A 116 15.01 5.38 9.15
CA GLY A 116 15.54 5.92 10.41
C GLY A 116 14.55 5.80 11.59
N LEU A 117 13.25 5.98 11.34
CA LEU A 117 12.21 5.78 12.36
C LEU A 117 12.13 4.32 12.81
N TYR A 118 12.22 3.37 11.87
CA TYR A 118 12.26 1.94 12.18
C TYR A 118 13.54 1.55 12.92
N ALA A 119 14.70 2.05 12.49
CA ALA A 119 15.98 1.80 13.17
C ALA A 119 15.96 2.33 14.60
N TRP A 120 15.44 3.55 14.80
CA TRP A 120 15.27 4.13 16.13
C TRP A 120 14.32 3.31 17.00
N ALA A 121 13.19 2.85 16.46
CA ALA A 121 12.23 2.03 17.19
C ALA A 121 12.86 0.69 17.61
N GLY A 122 13.62 0.05 16.71
CA GLY A 122 14.34 -1.19 17.00
C GLY A 122 15.43 -1.02 18.06
N TRP A 123 16.17 0.09 18.01
CA TRP A 123 17.17 0.40 19.04
C TRP A 123 16.55 0.62 20.43
N ARG A 124 15.39 1.31 20.50
CA ARG A 124 14.72 1.62 21.78
C ARG A 124 13.96 0.44 22.39
N ARG A 125 13.42 -0.47 21.58
CA ARG A 125 12.50 -1.54 22.04
C ARG A 125 12.99 -2.95 21.79
N ALA A 126 14.22 -3.11 21.35
CA ALA A 126 14.77 -4.30 20.70
C ALA A 126 14.13 -4.60 19.33
N MET A 127 14.97 -5.05 18.39
CA MET A 127 14.54 -5.38 17.04
C MET A 127 13.80 -6.73 17.05
N SER A 128 12.48 -6.71 16.83
CA SER A 128 11.68 -7.91 16.63
C SER A 128 11.65 -8.31 15.15
N LEU A 129 11.36 -9.58 14.86
CA LEU A 129 11.22 -10.03 13.46
C LEU A 129 10.18 -9.23 12.66
N PRO A 130 8.95 -8.96 13.17
CA PRO A 130 7.98 -8.11 12.47
C PRO A 130 8.54 -6.72 12.16
N LEU A 131 9.18 -6.08 13.13
CA LEU A 131 9.77 -4.75 12.96
C LEU A 131 10.92 -4.76 11.93
N ALA A 132 11.72 -5.82 11.88
CA ALA A 132 12.78 -5.97 10.87
C ALA A 132 12.20 -6.13 9.45
N ILE A 133 11.09 -6.85 9.30
CA ILE A 133 10.38 -7.00 8.03
C ILE A 133 9.83 -5.65 7.55
N GLU A 134 9.16 -4.89 8.42
CA GLU A 134 8.65 -3.55 8.10
C GLU A 134 9.80 -2.57 7.77
N ALA A 135 10.90 -2.63 8.51
CA ALA A 135 12.10 -1.84 8.23
C ALA A 135 12.70 -2.16 6.86
N SER A 136 12.73 -3.44 6.48
CA SER A 136 13.17 -3.85 5.14
C SER A 136 12.21 -3.35 4.04
N GLY A 137 10.92 -3.22 4.33
CA GLY A 137 9.95 -2.54 3.47
C GLY A 137 10.31 -1.06 3.26
N ALA A 138 10.69 -0.34 4.32
CA ALA A 138 11.13 1.06 4.18
C ALA A 138 12.42 1.19 3.36
N LEU A 139 13.37 0.25 3.50
CA LEU A 139 14.56 0.18 2.63
C LEU A 139 14.18 -0.11 1.17
N ALA A 140 13.22 -0.99 0.94
CA ALA A 140 12.70 -1.26 -0.41
C ALA A 140 12.07 0.00 -1.04
N LEU A 141 11.35 0.83 -0.26
CA LEU A 141 10.84 2.13 -0.70
C LEU A 141 11.98 3.08 -1.09
N LEU A 142 13.06 3.12 -0.31
CA LEU A 142 14.24 3.93 -0.64
C LEU A 142 14.85 3.49 -1.97
N LEU A 143 15.09 2.19 -2.14
CA LEU A 143 15.64 1.64 -3.38
C LEU A 143 14.72 1.90 -4.58
N ALA A 144 13.40 1.79 -4.40
CA ALA A 144 12.42 2.08 -5.44
C ALA A 144 12.46 3.54 -5.89
N ASN A 145 12.55 4.47 -4.94
CA ASN A 145 12.59 5.91 -5.24
C ASN A 145 13.91 6.32 -5.90
N LEU A 146 15.03 5.69 -5.52
CA LEU A 146 16.32 5.83 -6.22
C LEU A 146 16.23 5.28 -7.64
N ALA A 147 15.68 4.06 -7.83
CA ALA A 147 15.48 3.47 -9.14
C ALA A 147 14.58 4.33 -10.04
N PHE A 148 13.53 4.93 -9.47
CA PHE A 148 12.67 5.88 -10.16
C PHE A 148 13.46 7.11 -10.63
N GLY A 149 14.27 7.71 -9.77
CA GLY A 149 15.14 8.85 -10.10
C GLY A 149 16.18 8.52 -11.18
N LEU A 150 16.60 7.26 -11.26
CA LEU A 150 17.53 6.74 -12.26
C LEU A 150 16.82 6.21 -13.55
N ALA A 151 15.53 6.48 -13.71
CA ALA A 151 14.70 6.04 -14.82
C ALA A 151 14.68 4.51 -15.03
N GLN A 152 14.69 3.73 -13.94
CA GLN A 152 14.60 2.27 -13.93
C GLN A 152 13.20 1.80 -13.48
N PRO A 153 12.19 1.82 -14.36
CA PRO A 153 10.79 1.64 -13.97
C PRO A 153 10.46 0.25 -13.43
N GLU A 154 11.14 -0.80 -13.89
CA GLU A 154 10.89 -2.18 -13.41
C GLU A 154 11.41 -2.34 -11.98
N ALA A 155 12.61 -1.89 -11.68
CA ALA A 155 13.19 -1.91 -10.34
C ALA A 155 12.36 -1.06 -9.37
N ALA A 156 11.89 0.12 -9.82
CA ALA A 156 11.02 0.98 -9.03
C ALA A 156 9.69 0.27 -8.70
N ARG A 157 9.04 -0.38 -9.67
CA ARG A 157 7.79 -1.14 -9.45
C ARG A 157 7.97 -2.28 -8.46
N MET A 158 9.05 -3.06 -8.60
CA MET A 158 9.36 -4.13 -7.65
C MET A 158 9.60 -3.59 -6.24
N GLY A 159 10.40 -2.54 -6.10
CA GLY A 159 10.72 -1.96 -4.80
C GLY A 159 9.50 -1.34 -4.11
N TRP A 160 8.64 -0.61 -4.84
CA TRP A 160 7.37 -0.10 -4.27
C TRP A 160 6.44 -1.24 -3.85
N SER A 161 6.38 -2.31 -4.63
CA SER A 161 5.59 -3.49 -4.27
C SER A 161 6.16 -4.19 -3.05
N ALA A 162 7.50 -4.31 -2.96
CA ALA A 162 8.18 -4.86 -1.78
C ALA A 162 7.90 -4.04 -0.53
N PHE A 163 7.94 -2.71 -0.63
CA PHE A 163 7.57 -1.82 0.48
C PHE A 163 6.19 -2.15 1.05
N LEU A 164 5.17 -2.22 0.19
CA LEU A 164 3.80 -2.46 0.63
C LEU A 164 3.60 -3.89 1.15
N VAL A 165 4.10 -4.88 0.41
CA VAL A 165 3.99 -6.29 0.78
C VAL A 165 4.68 -6.56 2.11
N LEU A 166 5.89 -6.03 2.32
CA LEU A 166 6.67 -6.27 3.54
C LEU A 166 6.09 -5.50 4.74
N THR A 167 5.58 -4.28 4.55
CA THR A 167 4.86 -3.57 5.60
C THR A 167 3.66 -4.38 6.07
N ILE A 168 2.80 -4.82 5.15
CA ILE A 168 1.64 -5.64 5.47
C ILE A 168 2.07 -6.98 6.10
N ALA A 169 3.05 -7.66 5.52
CA ALA A 169 3.52 -8.96 6.02
C ALA A 169 4.12 -8.86 7.43
N GLY A 170 4.83 -7.78 7.75
CA GLY A 170 5.35 -7.50 9.09
C GLY A 170 4.23 -7.37 10.11
N GLU A 171 3.21 -6.55 9.82
CA GLU A 171 2.03 -6.41 10.68
C GLU A 171 1.29 -7.74 10.86
N ARG A 172 1.11 -8.52 9.79
CA ARG A 172 0.46 -9.83 9.88
C ARG A 172 1.29 -10.79 10.71
N ARG A 173 2.61 -10.78 10.58
CA ARG A 173 3.51 -11.61 11.37
C ARG A 173 3.46 -11.25 12.86
N GLU A 174 3.29 -9.97 13.20
CA GLU A 174 3.09 -9.53 14.59
C GLU A 174 1.83 -10.15 15.19
N LEU A 175 0.71 -10.16 14.46
CA LEU A 175 -0.56 -10.70 14.94
C LEU A 175 -0.60 -12.23 14.98
N THR A 176 0.19 -12.92 14.15
CA THR A 176 0.24 -14.41 14.19
C THR A 176 0.86 -14.97 15.45
N ARG A 177 1.56 -14.16 16.28
CA ARG A 177 2.04 -14.60 17.60
C ARG A 177 0.90 -14.91 18.59
N LEU A 178 -0.32 -14.45 18.30
CA LEU A 178 -1.51 -14.79 19.07
C LEU A 178 -2.03 -16.21 18.76
N LEU A 179 -1.45 -16.88 17.77
CA LEU A 179 -1.82 -18.21 17.33
C LEU A 179 -0.75 -19.24 17.68
N ARG A 180 -1.17 -20.47 17.96
CA ARG A 180 -0.26 -21.62 18.03
C ARG A 180 0.00 -22.11 16.60
N LEU A 181 1.08 -21.67 16.00
CA LEU A 181 1.49 -22.07 14.66
C LEU A 181 2.31 -23.38 14.68
N PRO A 182 2.27 -24.19 13.62
CA PRO A 182 3.20 -25.31 13.45
C PRO A 182 4.65 -24.85 13.47
N PRO A 183 5.61 -25.69 13.94
CA PRO A 183 7.02 -25.31 14.09
C PRO A 183 7.66 -24.75 12.81
N LEU A 184 7.25 -25.27 11.63
CA LEU A 184 7.79 -24.84 10.34
C LEU A 184 7.20 -23.52 9.83
N ALA A 185 6.08 -23.03 10.37
CA ALA A 185 5.43 -21.82 9.84
C ALA A 185 6.32 -20.57 9.99
N ALA A 186 7.03 -20.43 11.10
CA ALA A 186 7.91 -19.29 11.33
C ALA A 186 9.18 -19.32 10.44
N PRO A 187 9.96 -20.42 10.35
CA PRO A 187 11.11 -20.46 9.46
C PRO A 187 10.73 -20.35 7.97
N VAL A 188 9.62 -20.94 7.53
CA VAL A 188 9.14 -20.76 6.15
C VAL A 188 8.86 -19.28 5.87
N PHE A 189 8.19 -18.57 6.78
CA PHE A 189 7.97 -17.13 6.61
C PHE A 189 9.28 -16.35 6.53
N ALA A 190 10.26 -16.67 7.36
CA ALA A 190 11.57 -16.01 7.33
C ALA A 190 12.31 -16.26 6.00
N LEU A 191 12.20 -17.47 5.45
CA LEU A 191 12.74 -17.80 4.12
C LEU A 191 12.03 -17.03 3.00
N LEU A 192 10.70 -16.90 3.06
CA LEU A 192 9.95 -16.09 2.10
C LEU A 192 10.37 -14.62 2.16
N TRP A 193 10.52 -14.06 3.36
CA TRP A 193 11.04 -12.71 3.54
C TRP A 193 12.43 -12.53 2.96
N ALA A 194 13.38 -13.41 3.33
CA ALA A 194 14.74 -13.37 2.80
C ALA A 194 14.77 -13.54 1.28
N GLY A 195 13.93 -14.43 0.73
CA GLY A 195 13.78 -14.62 -0.70
C GLY A 195 13.27 -13.37 -1.42
N LEU A 196 12.26 -12.69 -0.88
CA LEU A 196 11.73 -11.42 -1.44
C LEU A 196 12.82 -10.33 -1.45
N MET A 197 13.61 -10.21 -0.39
CA MET A 197 14.75 -9.29 -0.35
C MET A 197 15.85 -9.70 -1.33
N GLY A 198 16.12 -10.99 -1.45
CA GLY A 198 17.05 -11.53 -2.45
C GLY A 198 16.60 -11.26 -3.89
N ALA A 199 15.30 -11.43 -4.18
CA ALA A 199 14.73 -11.11 -5.49
C ALA A 199 14.88 -9.62 -5.82
N LEU A 200 14.67 -8.73 -4.83
CA LEU A 200 14.85 -7.28 -5.00
C LEU A 200 16.33 -6.95 -5.28
N GLY A 201 17.28 -7.57 -4.59
CA GLY A 201 18.71 -7.42 -4.88
C GLY A 201 19.11 -7.97 -6.26
N LEU A 202 18.55 -9.13 -6.64
CA LEU A 202 18.78 -9.75 -7.94
C LEU A 202 18.25 -8.88 -9.10
N ALA A 203 17.23 -8.05 -8.88
CA ALA A 203 16.67 -7.16 -9.90
C ALA A 203 17.71 -6.18 -10.49
N LEU A 204 18.78 -5.89 -9.74
CA LEU A 204 19.89 -5.03 -10.21
C LEU A 204 20.82 -5.76 -11.17
N LEU A 205 20.89 -7.10 -11.12
CA LEU A 205 21.84 -7.92 -11.88
C LEU A 205 21.16 -8.73 -12.99
N ALA A 206 19.99 -9.26 -12.72
CA ALA A 206 19.24 -10.16 -13.60
C ALA A 206 17.73 -9.90 -13.48
N PRO A 207 17.21 -8.81 -14.10
CA PRO A 207 15.84 -8.35 -13.89
C PRO A 207 14.75 -9.37 -14.23
N ALA A 208 14.94 -10.13 -15.33
CA ALA A 208 13.95 -11.13 -15.76
C ALA A 208 13.83 -12.30 -14.77
N GLN A 209 14.98 -12.82 -14.31
CA GLN A 209 15.03 -13.89 -13.30
C GLN A 209 14.50 -13.40 -11.95
N ALA A 210 14.84 -12.18 -11.58
CA ALA A 210 14.34 -11.54 -10.37
C ALA A 210 12.82 -11.43 -10.38
N LEU A 211 12.24 -11.05 -11.51
CA LEU A 211 10.78 -10.90 -11.66
C LEU A 211 10.06 -12.24 -11.55
N ALA A 212 10.57 -13.30 -12.16
CA ALA A 212 10.02 -14.65 -12.05
C ALA A 212 10.09 -15.17 -10.59
N LEU A 213 11.25 -15.01 -9.94
CA LEU A 213 11.42 -15.35 -8.53
C LEU A 213 10.47 -14.55 -7.62
N TRP A 214 10.33 -13.25 -7.86
CA TRP A 214 9.44 -12.36 -7.15
C TRP A 214 7.98 -12.86 -7.16
N TRP A 215 7.45 -13.16 -8.34
CA TRP A 215 6.06 -13.64 -8.46
C TRP A 215 5.88 -15.03 -7.83
N GLY A 216 6.86 -15.92 -7.96
CA GLY A 216 6.84 -17.23 -7.29
C GLY A 216 6.80 -17.11 -5.76
N LEU A 217 7.63 -16.21 -5.20
CA LEU A 217 7.65 -15.93 -3.76
C LEU A 217 6.36 -15.27 -3.27
N LEU A 218 5.76 -14.38 -4.05
CA LEU A 218 4.45 -13.79 -3.72
C LEU A 218 3.34 -14.84 -3.72
N ALA A 219 3.36 -15.81 -4.64
CA ALA A 219 2.44 -16.95 -4.61
C ALA A 219 2.58 -17.75 -3.31
N ALA A 220 3.81 -18.08 -2.94
CA ALA A 220 4.09 -18.81 -1.71
C ALA A 220 3.69 -18.00 -0.46
N LEU A 221 3.94 -16.69 -0.44
CA LEU A 221 3.51 -15.79 0.64
C LEU A 221 1.98 -15.73 0.74
N ALA A 222 1.26 -15.65 -0.38
CA ALA A 222 -0.20 -15.65 -0.40
C ALA A 222 -0.77 -16.94 0.21
N LEU A 223 -0.20 -18.10 -0.14
CA LEU A 223 -0.58 -19.39 0.44
C LEU A 223 -0.27 -19.45 1.94
N TRP A 224 0.89 -18.93 2.36
CA TRP A 224 1.25 -18.84 3.77
C TRP A 224 0.24 -17.99 4.55
N LEU A 225 -0.11 -16.81 4.04
CA LEU A 225 -1.09 -15.90 4.67
C LEU A 225 -2.49 -16.54 4.73
N LEU A 226 -2.98 -17.13 3.65
CA LEU A 226 -4.27 -17.84 3.62
C LEU A 226 -4.31 -18.99 4.63
N ARG A 227 -3.18 -19.64 4.87
CA ARG A 227 -3.12 -20.82 5.76
C ARG A 227 -2.92 -20.45 7.23
N PHE A 228 -2.15 -19.40 7.54
CA PHE A 228 -1.64 -19.15 8.89
C PHE A 228 -2.04 -17.79 9.48
N ASP A 229 -2.64 -16.86 8.71
CA ASP A 229 -3.06 -15.58 9.26
C ASP A 229 -4.27 -15.71 10.18
N LEU A 230 -4.36 -14.78 11.15
CA LEU A 230 -5.46 -14.68 12.12
C LEU A 230 -6.82 -14.47 11.43
N ALA A 231 -6.86 -13.83 10.27
CA ALA A 231 -8.07 -13.50 9.53
C ALA A 231 -8.94 -14.75 9.25
N ARG A 232 -8.32 -15.90 8.97
CA ARG A 232 -9.05 -17.17 8.74
C ARG A 232 -9.94 -17.61 9.91
N HIS A 233 -9.66 -17.12 11.11
CA HIS A 233 -10.43 -17.46 12.31
C HIS A 233 -11.46 -16.38 12.67
N GLN A 234 -11.35 -15.19 12.09
CA GLN A 234 -12.14 -14.02 12.47
C GLN A 234 -13.18 -13.58 11.44
N TRP A 235 -13.29 -14.21 10.29
CA TRP A 235 -14.21 -13.80 9.22
C TRP A 235 -15.70 -13.81 9.59
N ARG A 236 -16.08 -14.58 10.65
CA ARG A 236 -17.43 -14.60 11.24
C ARG A 236 -17.59 -13.68 12.45
N ALA A 237 -16.54 -13.01 12.88
CA ALA A 237 -16.61 -12.11 14.02
C ALA A 237 -17.52 -10.92 13.71
N ALA A 238 -18.17 -10.39 14.77
CA ALA A 238 -18.99 -9.20 14.64
C ALA A 238 -18.13 -7.93 14.47
N GLY A 239 -18.73 -6.90 13.90
CA GLY A 239 -18.13 -5.57 13.81
C GLY A 239 -16.94 -5.48 12.84
N TRP A 240 -16.00 -4.59 13.17
CA TRP A 240 -14.85 -4.33 12.31
C TRP A 240 -13.87 -5.51 12.24
N ALA A 241 -13.80 -6.36 13.27
CA ALA A 241 -12.93 -7.53 13.24
C ALA A 241 -13.29 -8.50 12.10
N GLY A 242 -14.58 -8.83 11.92
CA GLY A 242 -15.03 -9.67 10.82
C GLY A 242 -14.89 -8.99 9.46
N HIS A 243 -15.21 -7.68 9.38
CA HIS A 243 -14.98 -6.89 8.16
C HIS A 243 -13.50 -6.95 7.72
N THR A 244 -12.58 -6.65 8.64
CA THR A 244 -11.14 -6.71 8.37
C THR A 244 -10.71 -8.09 7.92
N ALA A 245 -11.16 -9.14 8.61
CA ALA A 245 -10.81 -10.51 8.25
C ALA A 245 -11.28 -10.91 6.84
N ILE A 246 -12.47 -10.48 6.43
CA ILE A 246 -12.97 -10.68 5.06
C ILE A 246 -12.09 -9.93 4.06
N CYS A 247 -11.80 -8.64 4.29
CA CYS A 247 -10.94 -7.84 3.43
C CYS A 247 -9.56 -8.46 3.26
N LEU A 248 -8.94 -8.90 4.37
CA LEU A 248 -7.64 -9.57 4.37
C LEU A 248 -7.66 -10.85 3.54
N THR A 249 -8.64 -11.72 3.76
CA THR A 249 -8.75 -13.00 3.04
C THR A 249 -8.95 -12.78 1.54
N VAL A 250 -9.83 -11.86 1.14
CA VAL A 250 -10.02 -11.47 -0.26
C VAL A 250 -8.73 -10.89 -0.85
N GLY A 251 -8.01 -10.05 -0.08
CA GLY A 251 -6.71 -9.51 -0.49
C GLY A 251 -5.67 -10.62 -0.74
N TYR A 252 -5.60 -11.64 0.11
CA TYR A 252 -4.67 -12.76 -0.09
C TYR A 252 -5.02 -13.59 -1.35
N VAL A 253 -6.29 -13.73 -1.67
CA VAL A 253 -6.71 -14.34 -2.95
C VAL A 253 -6.23 -13.48 -4.13
N TRP A 254 -6.40 -12.15 -4.07
CA TRP A 254 -5.89 -11.25 -5.10
C TRP A 254 -4.36 -11.29 -5.21
N LEU A 255 -3.63 -11.45 -4.09
CA LEU A 255 -2.17 -11.62 -4.10
C LEU A 255 -1.78 -12.90 -4.86
N ALA A 256 -2.49 -14.02 -4.62
CA ALA A 256 -2.26 -15.26 -5.35
C ALA A 256 -2.56 -15.12 -6.84
N LEU A 257 -3.68 -14.48 -7.20
CA LEU A 257 -4.04 -14.21 -8.60
C LEU A 257 -3.05 -13.27 -9.29
N ALA A 258 -2.57 -12.24 -8.58
CA ALA A 258 -1.52 -11.35 -9.08
C ALA A 258 -0.23 -12.12 -9.37
N ALA A 259 0.16 -13.03 -8.47
CA ALA A 259 1.37 -13.84 -8.63
C ALA A 259 1.25 -14.78 -9.83
N VAL A 260 0.11 -15.46 -10.02
CA VAL A 260 -0.14 -16.30 -11.20
C VAL A 260 -0.10 -15.47 -12.48
N ALA A 261 -0.79 -14.32 -12.52
CA ALA A 261 -0.77 -13.43 -13.67
C ALA A 261 0.65 -12.93 -13.98
N GLY A 262 1.44 -12.64 -12.95
CA GLY A 262 2.83 -12.21 -13.09
C GLY A 262 3.75 -13.31 -13.63
N LEU A 263 3.60 -14.56 -13.17
CA LEU A 263 4.31 -15.72 -13.72
C LEU A 263 3.95 -15.99 -15.18
N MET A 264 2.71 -15.69 -15.58
CA MET A 264 2.24 -15.75 -16.98
C MET A 264 2.72 -14.53 -17.82
N GLY A 265 3.42 -13.56 -17.23
CA GLY A 265 3.87 -12.34 -17.91
C GLY A 265 2.74 -11.34 -18.22
N TRP A 266 1.58 -11.44 -17.57
CA TRP A 266 0.45 -10.55 -17.84
C TRP A 266 0.65 -9.18 -17.21
N PRO A 267 0.58 -8.07 -17.97
CA PRO A 267 0.78 -6.71 -17.43
C PRO A 267 -0.21 -6.32 -16.33
N VAL A 268 -1.39 -6.96 -16.29
CA VAL A 268 -2.42 -6.73 -15.29
C VAL A 268 -1.99 -7.15 -13.87
N ALA A 269 -0.96 -8.00 -13.74
CA ALA A 269 -0.46 -8.51 -12.46
C ALA A 269 -0.21 -7.40 -11.42
N TRP A 270 0.40 -6.29 -11.84
CA TRP A 270 0.63 -5.14 -10.97
C TRP A 270 -0.65 -4.50 -10.43
N HIS A 271 -1.71 -4.44 -11.25
CA HIS A 271 -3.01 -3.92 -10.80
C HIS A 271 -3.71 -4.89 -9.85
N LEU A 272 -3.60 -6.20 -10.08
CA LEU A 272 -4.12 -7.21 -9.15
C LEU A 272 -3.40 -7.14 -7.80
N LEU A 273 -2.07 -6.91 -7.81
CA LEU A 273 -1.29 -6.71 -6.59
C LEU A 273 -1.70 -5.42 -5.87
N TRP A 274 -1.70 -4.26 -6.58
CA TRP A 274 -1.86 -2.97 -5.92
C TRP A 274 -3.32 -2.63 -5.61
N LEU A 275 -4.24 -2.89 -6.55
CA LEU A 275 -5.66 -2.61 -6.33
C LEU A 275 -6.40 -3.80 -5.70
N GLY A 276 -5.99 -5.03 -6.01
CA GLY A 276 -6.60 -6.23 -5.42
C GLY A 276 -6.12 -6.46 -3.98
N PHE A 277 -4.84 -6.76 -3.83
CA PHE A 277 -4.29 -7.09 -2.51
C PHE A 277 -4.17 -5.86 -1.61
N VAL A 278 -3.41 -4.82 -2.04
CA VAL A 278 -3.09 -3.69 -1.14
C VAL A 278 -4.34 -2.89 -0.78
N MET A 279 -5.22 -2.59 -1.75
CA MET A 279 -6.45 -1.83 -1.43
C MET A 279 -7.44 -2.62 -0.59
N ALA A 280 -7.51 -3.95 -0.72
CA ALA A 280 -8.28 -4.76 0.22
C ALA A 280 -7.74 -4.64 1.66
N MET A 281 -6.41 -4.57 1.82
CA MET A 281 -5.80 -4.27 3.13
C MET A 281 -6.23 -2.89 3.65
N VAL A 282 -6.19 -1.86 2.80
CA VAL A 282 -6.62 -0.49 3.17
C VAL A 282 -8.09 -0.49 3.61
N PHE A 283 -8.98 -1.10 2.84
CA PHE A 283 -10.40 -1.16 3.18
C PHE A 283 -10.65 -1.91 4.50
N GLY A 284 -9.85 -2.94 4.78
CA GLY A 284 -9.92 -3.67 6.04
C GLY A 284 -9.37 -2.90 7.24
N HIS A 285 -8.26 -2.15 7.05
CA HIS A 285 -7.57 -1.48 8.17
C HIS A 285 -8.09 -0.09 8.46
N ALA A 286 -8.58 0.66 7.47
CA ALA A 286 -8.99 2.05 7.65
C ALA A 286 -9.97 2.25 8.83
N PRO A 287 -11.01 1.43 9.03
CA PRO A 287 -11.92 1.61 10.17
C PRO A 287 -11.24 1.48 11.54
N ILE A 288 -10.17 0.66 11.61
CA ILE A 288 -9.40 0.42 12.85
C ILE A 288 -8.38 1.53 13.07
N MET A 289 -7.83 2.11 11.99
CA MET A 289 -6.80 3.13 12.06
C MET A 289 -7.35 4.55 12.24
N LEU A 290 -8.56 4.83 11.77
CA LEU A 290 -9.20 6.15 11.89
C LEU A 290 -9.23 6.71 13.33
N PRO A 291 -9.51 5.92 14.40
CA PRO A 291 -9.44 6.39 15.77
C PRO A 291 -8.03 6.88 16.16
N ALA A 292 -6.98 6.19 15.74
CA ALA A 292 -5.61 6.55 16.08
C ALA A 292 -5.11 7.78 15.29
N LEU A 293 -5.48 7.88 14.01
CA LEU A 293 -5.01 8.94 13.11
C LEU A 293 -5.82 10.23 13.23
N ALA A 294 -7.14 10.12 13.32
CA ALA A 294 -8.06 11.26 13.28
C ALA A 294 -8.94 11.41 14.52
N GLY A 295 -8.90 10.46 15.45
CA GLY A 295 -9.82 10.41 16.59
C GLY A 295 -11.25 10.01 16.22
N TRP A 296 -11.50 9.60 14.97
CA TRP A 296 -12.82 9.23 14.49
C TRP A 296 -13.13 7.77 14.80
N ARG A 297 -14.31 7.50 15.34
CA ARG A 297 -14.74 6.16 15.73
C ARG A 297 -15.92 5.70 14.87
N PRO A 298 -15.67 5.09 13.70
CA PRO A 298 -16.75 4.67 12.82
C PRO A 298 -17.56 3.52 13.44
N ALA A 299 -18.89 3.62 13.38
CA ALA A 299 -19.79 2.54 13.77
C ALA A 299 -19.68 1.37 12.77
N PRO A 300 -19.59 0.10 13.22
CA PRO A 300 -19.51 -1.05 12.33
C PRO A 300 -20.73 -1.14 11.39
N THR A 301 -20.43 -1.40 10.09
CA THR A 301 -21.47 -1.55 9.07
C THR A 301 -21.07 -2.57 8.03
N ARG A 302 -22.02 -3.44 7.65
CA ARG A 302 -21.81 -4.40 6.54
C ARG A 302 -21.71 -3.72 5.17
N ALA A 303 -22.23 -2.48 5.05
CA ALA A 303 -22.13 -1.70 3.82
C ALA A 303 -20.67 -1.44 3.41
N ALA A 304 -19.71 -1.51 4.33
CA ALA A 304 -18.29 -1.37 4.05
C ALA A 304 -17.71 -2.51 3.18
N LEU A 305 -18.43 -3.61 3.00
CA LEU A 305 -18.03 -4.69 2.08
C LEU A 305 -18.43 -4.43 0.62
N TRP A 306 -19.40 -3.54 0.34
CA TRP A 306 -19.79 -3.22 -1.03
C TRP A 306 -18.65 -2.64 -1.87
N PRO A 307 -17.84 -1.69 -1.36
CA PRO A 307 -16.66 -1.21 -2.08
C PRO A 307 -15.68 -2.32 -2.44
N LEU A 308 -15.46 -3.28 -1.54
CA LEU A 308 -14.58 -4.44 -1.80
C LEU A 308 -15.13 -5.32 -2.93
N GLY A 309 -16.44 -5.59 -2.93
CA GLY A 309 -17.10 -6.35 -4.01
C GLY A 309 -17.01 -5.63 -5.35
N LEU A 310 -17.26 -4.31 -5.38
CA LEU A 310 -17.14 -3.49 -6.59
C LEU A 310 -15.70 -3.45 -7.10
N LEU A 311 -14.71 -3.33 -6.20
CA LEU A 311 -13.29 -3.38 -6.56
C LEU A 311 -12.93 -4.73 -7.19
N GLY A 312 -13.40 -5.83 -6.61
CA GLY A 312 -13.22 -7.16 -7.17
C GLY A 312 -13.81 -7.31 -8.57
N ALA A 313 -15.06 -6.89 -8.77
CA ALA A 313 -15.71 -6.89 -10.08
C ALA A 313 -14.94 -6.03 -11.11
N SER A 314 -14.48 -4.84 -10.70
CA SER A 314 -13.70 -3.96 -11.57
C SER A 314 -12.35 -4.57 -12.00
N LEU A 315 -11.71 -5.34 -11.13
CA LEU A 315 -10.48 -6.06 -11.46
C LEU A 315 -10.73 -7.20 -12.44
N LEU A 316 -11.84 -7.93 -12.29
CA LEU A 316 -12.23 -8.95 -13.28
C LEU A 316 -12.51 -8.35 -14.66
N LEU A 317 -13.21 -7.19 -14.72
CA LEU A 317 -13.38 -6.43 -15.96
C LEU A 317 -12.03 -5.99 -16.55
N ARG A 318 -11.08 -5.58 -15.69
CA ARG A 318 -9.76 -5.19 -16.15
C ARG A 318 -8.97 -6.36 -16.73
N VAL A 319 -9.03 -7.54 -16.10
CA VAL A 319 -8.42 -8.78 -16.66
C VAL A 319 -9.03 -9.08 -18.01
N ALA A 320 -10.36 -9.13 -18.11
CA ALA A 320 -11.06 -9.42 -19.36
C ALA A 320 -10.71 -8.38 -20.46
N GLY A 321 -10.68 -7.09 -20.10
CA GLY A 321 -10.34 -6.01 -21.04
C GLY A 321 -8.89 -6.05 -21.51
N THR A 322 -7.96 -6.45 -20.62
CA THR A 322 -6.54 -6.57 -20.98
C THR A 322 -6.31 -7.78 -21.88
N GLN A 323 -6.89 -8.92 -21.57
CA GLN A 323 -6.71 -10.15 -22.34
C GLN A 323 -7.49 -10.15 -23.66
N GLY A 324 -8.67 -9.56 -23.67
CA GLY A 324 -9.50 -9.41 -24.87
C GLY A 324 -9.19 -8.18 -25.71
N ALA A 325 -8.16 -7.39 -25.36
CA ALA A 325 -7.82 -6.11 -26.00
C ALA A 325 -9.06 -5.19 -26.19
N ALA A 326 -9.94 -5.15 -25.19
CA ALA A 326 -11.21 -4.42 -25.23
C ALA A 326 -11.14 -3.09 -24.48
N PRO A 327 -10.92 -1.94 -25.17
CA PRO A 327 -10.77 -0.63 -24.54
C PRO A 327 -12.01 -0.20 -23.71
N THR A 328 -13.20 -0.59 -24.15
CA THR A 328 -14.45 -0.28 -23.42
C THR A 328 -14.52 -0.97 -22.06
N LEU A 329 -14.08 -2.23 -21.97
CA LEU A 329 -13.99 -2.94 -20.68
C LEU A 329 -12.92 -2.34 -19.78
N LEU A 330 -11.80 -1.89 -20.34
CA LEU A 330 -10.74 -1.19 -19.59
C LEU A 330 -11.24 0.15 -19.04
N ALA A 331 -11.97 0.92 -19.84
CA ALA A 331 -12.58 2.16 -19.44
C ALA A 331 -13.62 1.96 -18.32
N ALA A 332 -14.51 0.96 -18.48
CA ALA A 332 -15.49 0.59 -17.46
C ALA A 332 -14.80 0.10 -16.15
N ALA A 333 -13.75 -0.69 -16.26
CA ALA A 333 -12.95 -1.12 -15.11
C ALA A 333 -12.35 0.08 -14.36
N GLY A 334 -11.76 1.06 -15.09
CA GLY A 334 -11.19 2.27 -14.50
C GLY A 334 -12.24 3.10 -13.74
N ALA A 335 -13.39 3.33 -14.35
CA ALA A 335 -14.51 4.03 -13.70
C ALA A 335 -15.01 3.31 -12.45
N ALA A 336 -15.16 1.98 -12.52
CA ALA A 336 -15.59 1.16 -11.39
C ALA A 336 -14.56 1.14 -10.26
N HIS A 337 -13.25 1.21 -10.54
CA HIS A 337 -12.21 1.37 -9.52
C HIS A 337 -12.42 2.66 -8.73
N VAL A 338 -12.57 3.79 -9.43
CA VAL A 338 -12.76 5.10 -8.77
C VAL A 338 -14.08 5.13 -7.98
N LEU A 339 -15.14 4.56 -8.54
CA LEU A 339 -16.43 4.45 -7.84
C LEU A 339 -16.29 3.62 -6.56
N SER A 340 -15.49 2.54 -6.57
CA SER A 340 -15.22 1.75 -5.36
C SER A 340 -14.57 2.58 -4.26
N PHE A 341 -13.56 3.41 -4.59
CA PHE A 341 -12.92 4.31 -3.61
C PHE A 341 -13.87 5.38 -3.10
N ALA A 342 -14.64 6.01 -3.98
CA ALA A 342 -15.63 7.01 -3.61
C ALA A 342 -16.72 6.41 -2.68
N LEU A 343 -17.19 5.21 -3.02
CA LEU A 343 -18.17 4.47 -2.22
C LEU A 343 -17.59 4.13 -0.83
N PHE A 344 -16.33 3.68 -0.76
CA PHE A 344 -15.67 3.42 0.51
C PHE A 344 -15.59 4.69 1.36
N GLY A 345 -15.16 5.80 0.79
CA GLY A 345 -15.13 7.09 1.48
C GLY A 345 -16.51 7.52 2.00
N ALA A 346 -17.55 7.40 1.17
CA ALA A 346 -18.91 7.73 1.56
C ALA A 346 -19.45 6.85 2.70
N VAL A 347 -19.16 5.55 2.65
CA VAL A 347 -19.53 4.60 3.71
C VAL A 347 -18.79 4.93 5.00
N MET A 348 -17.49 5.24 4.95
CA MET A 348 -16.70 5.62 6.13
C MET A 348 -17.20 6.93 6.75
N VAL A 349 -17.50 7.96 5.95
CA VAL A 349 -18.09 9.21 6.46
C VAL A 349 -19.42 8.95 7.16
N ARG A 350 -20.28 8.12 6.58
CA ARG A 350 -21.55 7.73 7.24
C ARG A 350 -21.32 6.95 8.53
N ALA A 351 -20.36 6.04 8.54
CA ALA A 351 -20.02 5.23 9.71
C ALA A 351 -19.48 6.11 10.86
N VAL A 352 -18.64 7.11 10.55
CA VAL A 352 -18.13 8.08 11.53
C VAL A 352 -19.25 8.95 12.09
N ARG A 353 -20.19 9.42 11.25
CA ARG A 353 -21.36 10.21 11.72
C ARG A 353 -22.32 9.42 12.62
N ARG A 354 -22.28 8.09 12.57
CA ARG A 354 -23.10 7.18 13.40
C ARG A 354 -22.33 6.60 14.58
N GLY A 355 -21.03 6.85 14.64
CA GLY A 355 -20.19 6.44 15.75
C GLY A 355 -20.38 7.32 16.98
N PRO A 356 -19.90 6.87 18.16
CA PRO A 356 -19.95 7.63 19.41
C PRO A 356 -19.03 8.86 19.38
#